data_db13c70c8ed0e00d672c36404a78b033
#
_entry.id   db13c70c8ed0e00d672c36404a78b033
#
_cell.length_a   1.000
_cell.length_b   1.000
_cell.length_c   1.000
_cell.angle_alpha   90.00
_cell.angle_beta   90.00
_cell.angle_gamma   90.00
#
_symmetry.space_group_name_H-M   'P 1'
#
loop_
_entity.id
_entity.type
_entity.pdbx_description
1 polymer ?
#
loop_
_entity_poly.entity_id
_entity_poly.type
_entity_poly.pdbx_seq_one_letter_code
_entity_poly.pdbx_strand_id
1 'polypeptide(L)'
;MEGEGRFQKLDGGERRSGGDRRSNDERRGVQDWLNEEQQEDRRSGMDRRSGISRRGTPDNRQDERKVIPFAIAPRGSIQAPDGRRWVTTLWDLSNTGLCVIANGQLDLPVGTVCALTLTEVVGTGLATFQARLMWFSDDAFQTYLGMKFEDPPVLPPDTFLERYLKANFD
;
A
#
# COMPACT_ATOMS: atom_id res chain seq x y z
N MET A 1 37.01 40.85 31.84
CA MET A 1 35.90 41.81 31.70
C MET A 1 34.64 41.02 32.01
N GLU A 2 34.19 41.27 33.23
CA GLU A 2 33.03 40.63 33.85
C GLU A 2 31.79 41.36 33.38
N GLY A 3 30.72 40.60 33.06
CA GLY A 3 29.44 41.12 32.73
C GLY A 3 28.33 40.32 33.40
N GLU A 4 28.05 40.71 34.63
CA GLU A 4 26.91 40.23 35.42
C GLU A 4 25.60 40.72 34.79
N GLY A 5 24.70 39.82 34.44
CA GLY A 5 23.33 40.09 33.96
C GLY A 5 22.30 39.58 34.97
N ARG A 6 21.74 40.47 35.74
CA ARG A 6 20.70 40.36 36.79
C ARG A 6 19.50 39.52 36.38
N PHE A 7 19.17 38.57 37.25
CA PHE A 7 17.82 37.94 37.29
C PHE A 7 16.81 38.93 37.91
N GLN A 8 15.77 39.24 37.21
CA GLN A 8 14.55 39.86 37.76
C GLN A 8 13.50 38.79 38.04
N LYS A 9 13.20 38.68 39.31
CA LYS A 9 12.13 37.89 39.88
C LYS A 9 10.85 38.68 39.76
N LEU A 10 9.84 38.17 39.03
CA LEU A 10 8.50 38.73 39.06
C LEU A 10 7.60 37.79 39.87
N ASP A 11 7.36 38.19 41.10
CA ASP A 11 6.25 37.79 41.94
C ASP A 11 4.94 38.41 41.39
N GLY A 12 3.92 37.59 41.24
CA GLY A 12 2.59 38.07 40.84
C GLY A 12 1.58 36.95 41.00
N GLY A 13 1.24 36.62 42.22
CA GLY A 13 0.17 35.70 42.56
C GLY A 13 -1.19 36.30 42.25
N GLU A 14 -2.01 35.55 41.50
CA GLU A 14 -3.47 35.71 41.56
C GLU A 14 -4.12 34.34 41.71
N ARG A 15 -4.68 34.13 42.89
CA ARG A 15 -5.55 33.04 43.26
C ARG A 15 -6.89 33.24 42.52
N ARG A 16 -7.18 32.48 41.50
CA ARG A 16 -8.51 32.37 40.93
C ARG A 16 -9.32 31.31 41.68
N SER A 17 -10.42 31.79 42.18
CA SER A 17 -11.50 31.13 42.91
C SER A 17 -12.00 29.87 42.25
N GLY A 18 -12.32 28.87 43.11
CA GLY A 18 -12.90 27.58 42.73
C GLY A 18 -14.21 27.73 42.02
N GLY A 19 -14.18 27.43 40.74
CA GLY A 19 -15.38 27.20 39.94
C GLY A 19 -15.88 25.78 40.15
N ASP A 20 -17.14 25.70 40.41
CA ASP A 20 -17.95 24.54 40.72
C ASP A 20 -17.68 23.33 39.78
N ARG A 21 -17.08 22.26 40.32
CA ARG A 21 -16.71 21.05 39.55
C ARG A 21 -17.89 20.09 39.32
N ARG A 22 -19.11 20.44 39.76
CA ARG A 22 -20.24 19.49 39.73
C ARG A 22 -21.09 19.52 38.46
N SER A 23 -20.99 20.56 37.62
CA SER A 23 -21.78 20.66 36.41
C SER A 23 -21.21 19.96 35.17
N ASN A 24 -19.99 19.41 35.24
CA ASN A 24 -19.31 18.80 34.09
C ASN A 24 -19.48 17.27 34.00
N ASP A 25 -19.91 16.60 35.08
CA ASP A 25 -20.05 15.13 35.06
C ASP A 25 -21.37 14.69 34.41
N GLU A 26 -22.44 15.48 34.55
CA GLU A 26 -23.72 15.15 33.89
C GLU A 26 -23.66 15.31 32.37
N ARG A 27 -22.85 16.24 31.85
CA ARG A 27 -22.65 16.38 30.39
C ARG A 27 -21.81 15.29 29.77
N ARG A 28 -20.90 14.68 30.52
CA ARG A 28 -20.08 13.56 30.02
C ARG A 28 -20.90 12.28 29.86
N GLY A 29 -21.81 11.99 30.79
CA GLY A 29 -22.62 10.79 30.74
C GLY A 29 -23.53 10.72 29.51
N VAL A 30 -24.10 11.85 29.08
CA VAL A 30 -24.97 11.89 27.90
C VAL A 30 -24.16 11.74 26.60
N GLN A 31 -22.96 12.31 26.56
CA GLN A 31 -22.09 12.23 25.39
C GLN A 31 -21.47 10.82 25.21
N ASP A 32 -21.16 10.16 26.31
CA ASP A 32 -20.65 8.78 26.29
C ASP A 32 -21.74 7.80 25.83
N TRP A 33 -22.99 7.99 26.25
CA TRP A 33 -24.12 7.15 25.82
C TRP A 33 -24.41 7.31 24.30
N LEU A 34 -24.39 8.54 23.78
CA LEU A 34 -24.55 8.79 22.35
C LEU A 34 -23.39 8.25 21.52
N ASN A 35 -22.18 8.20 22.08
CA ASN A 35 -21.01 7.61 21.43
C ASN A 35 -21.05 6.07 21.45
N GLU A 36 -21.63 5.46 22.47
CA GLU A 36 -21.84 4.00 22.53
C GLU A 36 -22.87 3.53 21.50
N GLU A 37 -24.02 4.21 21.34
CA GLU A 37 -24.98 3.90 20.26
C GLU A 37 -24.36 4.02 18.87
N GLN A 38 -23.52 5.05 18.63
CA GLN A 38 -22.82 5.20 17.36
C GLN A 38 -21.68 4.18 17.17
N GLN A 39 -21.13 3.62 18.26
CA GLN A 39 -20.12 2.56 18.17
C GLN A 39 -20.75 1.18 17.95
N GLU A 40 -21.93 0.89 18.48
CA GLU A 40 -22.63 -0.36 18.21
C GLU A 40 -23.05 -0.48 16.73
N ASP A 41 -23.48 0.61 16.10
CA ASP A 41 -23.81 0.65 14.67
C ASP A 41 -22.56 0.48 13.78
N ARG A 42 -21.36 0.79 14.29
CA ARG A 42 -20.08 0.51 13.60
C ARG A 42 -19.57 -0.91 13.80
N ARG A 43 -20.09 -1.64 14.79
CA ARG A 43 -19.74 -3.04 15.11
C ARG A 43 -20.70 -4.05 14.54
N SER A 44 -21.84 -3.64 13.97
CA SER A 44 -22.70 -4.53 13.19
C SER A 44 -21.96 -4.89 11.89
N GLY A 45 -20.98 -5.74 12.10
CA GLY A 45 -19.97 -6.14 11.13
C GLY A 45 -20.61 -6.71 9.89
N MET A 46 -20.58 -5.95 8.83
CA MET A 46 -20.50 -6.57 7.53
C MET A 46 -19.19 -7.32 7.47
N ASP A 47 -19.30 -8.62 7.46
CA ASP A 47 -18.23 -9.59 7.42
C ASP A 47 -17.18 -9.21 6.38
N ARG A 48 -15.96 -8.87 6.83
CA ARG A 48 -14.84 -8.52 5.97
C ARG A 48 -14.42 -9.67 5.03
N ARG A 49 -15.04 -10.83 5.16
CA ARG A 49 -14.75 -12.04 4.38
C ARG A 49 -15.65 -12.21 3.16
N SER A 50 -16.71 -11.41 2.99
CA SER A 50 -17.68 -11.57 1.90
C SER A 50 -17.22 -11.01 0.55
N GLY A 51 -15.98 -10.60 0.37
CA GLY A 51 -15.45 -10.20 -0.94
C GLY A 51 -16.12 -9.00 -1.61
N ILE A 52 -17.11 -8.39 -0.96
CA ILE A 52 -17.79 -7.21 -1.48
C ILE A 52 -16.89 -6.01 -1.23
N SER A 53 -16.31 -5.49 -2.30
CA SER A 53 -15.55 -4.26 -2.30
C SER A 53 -16.36 -3.16 -1.60
N ARG A 54 -15.75 -2.47 -0.60
CA ARG A 54 -16.36 -1.35 0.14
C ARG A 54 -16.90 -0.21 -0.74
N ARG A 55 -16.73 -0.28 -2.05
CA ARG A 55 -17.15 0.76 -3.01
C ARG A 55 -18.40 0.40 -3.80
N GLY A 56 -18.99 -0.78 -3.60
CA GLY A 56 -20.23 -1.16 -4.33
C GLY A 56 -20.11 -1.11 -5.87
N THR A 57 -18.96 -0.79 -6.40
CA THR A 57 -18.69 -0.85 -7.83
C THR A 57 -18.28 -2.28 -8.17
N PRO A 58 -18.97 -2.93 -9.14
CA PRO A 58 -18.46 -4.19 -9.67
C PRO A 58 -17.01 -4.00 -10.06
N ASP A 59 -16.17 -4.99 -9.79
CA ASP A 59 -14.77 -4.97 -10.21
C ASP A 59 -14.75 -4.91 -11.74
N ASN A 60 -14.67 -3.70 -12.28
CA ASN A 60 -14.66 -3.41 -13.72
C ASN A 60 -13.31 -3.78 -14.35
N ARG A 61 -12.53 -4.65 -13.70
CA ARG A 61 -11.29 -5.16 -14.29
C ARG A 61 -11.65 -6.01 -15.49
N GLN A 62 -11.25 -5.53 -16.66
CA GLN A 62 -11.50 -6.21 -17.95
C GLN A 62 -10.70 -7.51 -18.09
N ASP A 63 -9.67 -7.70 -17.24
CA ASP A 63 -8.77 -8.84 -17.30
C ASP A 63 -8.77 -9.65 -16.01
N GLU A 64 -8.92 -10.96 -16.15
CA GLU A 64 -8.69 -11.91 -15.07
C GLU A 64 -7.23 -11.87 -14.63
N ARG A 65 -7.00 -11.74 -13.32
CA ARG A 65 -5.66 -11.78 -12.73
C ARG A 65 -5.39 -13.15 -12.15
N LYS A 66 -4.25 -13.69 -12.50
CA LYS A 66 -3.78 -14.96 -11.97
C LYS A 66 -2.72 -14.74 -10.91
N VAL A 67 -3.00 -15.13 -9.68
CA VAL A 67 -2.02 -15.14 -8.59
C VAL A 67 -1.05 -16.29 -8.80
N ILE A 68 0.24 -16.00 -8.67
CA ILE A 68 1.31 -16.99 -8.87
C ILE A 68 1.78 -17.53 -7.52
N PRO A 69 1.79 -18.85 -7.31
CA PRO A 69 2.31 -19.43 -6.08
C PRO A 69 3.76 -19.02 -5.82
N PHE A 70 4.05 -18.56 -4.62
CA PHE A 70 5.36 -17.98 -4.27
C PHE A 70 6.55 -18.91 -4.53
N ALA A 71 6.34 -20.24 -4.40
CA ALA A 71 7.38 -21.24 -4.62
C ALA A 71 7.94 -21.25 -6.06
N ILE A 72 7.10 -20.90 -7.04
CA ILE A 72 7.45 -20.89 -8.48
C ILE A 72 7.42 -19.48 -9.07
N ALA A 73 7.14 -18.47 -8.26
CA ALA A 73 6.98 -17.09 -8.71
C ALA A 73 8.28 -16.56 -9.33
N PRO A 74 8.24 -16.06 -10.60
CA PRO A 74 9.39 -15.46 -11.25
C PRO A 74 10.01 -14.35 -10.42
N ARG A 75 11.32 -14.29 -10.41
CA ARG A 75 12.11 -13.31 -9.67
C ARG A 75 12.90 -12.43 -10.64
N GLY A 76 13.20 -11.22 -10.23
CA GLY A 76 13.96 -10.34 -11.09
C GLY A 76 14.23 -8.99 -10.48
N SER A 77 14.20 -7.96 -11.32
CA SER A 77 14.42 -6.59 -10.87
C SER A 77 13.59 -5.59 -11.65
N ILE A 78 13.19 -4.54 -10.99
CA ILE A 78 12.68 -3.32 -11.59
C ILE A 78 13.79 -2.27 -11.61
N GLN A 79 13.97 -1.59 -12.72
CA GLN A 79 14.93 -0.50 -12.88
C GLN A 79 14.18 0.77 -13.28
N ALA A 80 14.34 1.82 -12.47
CA ALA A 80 13.82 3.14 -12.76
C ALA A 80 14.66 3.88 -13.82
N PRO A 81 14.11 4.93 -14.45
CA PRO A 81 14.83 5.74 -15.44
C PRO A 81 16.10 6.39 -14.92
N ASP A 82 16.17 6.67 -13.61
CA ASP A 82 17.34 7.24 -12.93
C ASP A 82 18.43 6.20 -12.61
N GLY A 83 18.23 4.93 -13.01
CA GLY A 83 19.16 3.83 -12.81
C GLY A 83 19.02 3.10 -11.47
N ARG A 84 18.20 3.56 -10.54
CA ARG A 84 17.90 2.81 -9.30
C ARG A 84 17.26 1.47 -9.62
N ARG A 85 17.59 0.46 -8.83
CA ARG A 85 17.12 -0.91 -9.06
C ARG A 85 16.66 -1.58 -7.77
N TRP A 86 15.56 -2.33 -7.85
CA TRP A 86 15.01 -3.12 -6.74
C TRP A 86 14.81 -4.57 -7.18
N VAL A 87 15.14 -5.50 -6.29
CA VAL A 87 14.83 -6.92 -6.49
C VAL A 87 13.34 -7.13 -6.32
N THR A 88 12.74 -7.90 -7.22
CA THR A 88 11.30 -8.13 -7.25
C THR A 88 10.95 -9.60 -7.39
N THR A 89 9.74 -9.95 -6.94
CA THR A 89 9.10 -11.25 -7.15
C THR A 89 7.73 -11.01 -7.75
N LEU A 90 7.35 -11.74 -8.77
CA LEU A 90 6.03 -11.68 -9.39
C LEU A 90 4.97 -12.19 -8.41
N TRP A 91 3.90 -11.41 -8.21
CA TRP A 91 2.78 -11.75 -7.36
C TRP A 91 1.55 -12.21 -8.16
N ASP A 92 1.09 -11.37 -9.07
CA ASP A 92 0.00 -11.69 -9.98
C ASP A 92 0.28 -11.20 -11.41
N LEU A 93 -0.43 -11.78 -12.37
CA LEU A 93 -0.28 -11.53 -13.79
C LEU A 93 -1.65 -11.47 -14.47
N SER A 94 -1.80 -10.57 -15.44
CA SER A 94 -2.94 -10.48 -16.37
C SER A 94 -2.46 -10.18 -17.79
N ASN A 95 -3.39 -10.10 -18.74
CA ASN A 95 -3.04 -9.74 -20.12
C ASN A 95 -2.50 -8.32 -20.27
N THR A 96 -2.86 -7.38 -19.39
CA THR A 96 -2.51 -5.95 -19.53
C THR A 96 -1.53 -5.44 -18.49
N GLY A 97 -1.20 -6.28 -17.49
CA GLY A 97 -0.31 -5.85 -16.41
C GLY A 97 -0.01 -6.95 -15.41
N LEU A 98 0.72 -6.56 -14.38
CA LEU A 98 1.16 -7.47 -13.33
C LEU A 98 1.28 -6.74 -11.99
N CYS A 99 1.35 -7.51 -10.93
CA CYS A 99 1.79 -7.04 -9.62
C CYS A 99 3.11 -7.72 -9.25
N VAL A 100 4.08 -6.95 -8.81
CA VAL A 100 5.33 -7.46 -8.23
C VAL A 100 5.51 -6.98 -6.80
N ILE A 101 6.22 -7.77 -6.02
CA ILE A 101 6.66 -7.39 -4.69
C ILE A 101 8.12 -6.98 -4.78
N ALA A 102 8.44 -5.74 -4.43
CA ALA A 102 9.80 -5.24 -4.32
C ALA A 102 10.28 -5.31 -2.86
N ASN A 103 11.55 -5.65 -2.66
CA ASN A 103 12.16 -5.63 -1.34
C ASN A 103 12.51 -4.19 -0.95
N GLY A 104 12.07 -3.76 0.24
CA GLY A 104 12.29 -2.41 0.77
C GLY A 104 11.26 -1.40 0.27
N GLN A 105 11.49 -0.16 0.66
CA GLN A 105 10.65 0.97 0.26
C GLN A 105 11.01 1.46 -1.13
N LEU A 106 9.98 1.78 -1.90
CA LEU A 106 10.11 2.29 -3.25
C LEU A 106 9.68 3.77 -3.27
N ASP A 107 10.64 4.63 -3.57
CA ASP A 107 10.38 6.05 -3.77
C ASP A 107 10.36 6.36 -5.28
N LEU A 108 9.23 6.02 -5.91
CA LEU A 108 8.97 6.32 -7.31
C LEU A 108 7.57 6.92 -7.48
N PRO A 109 7.42 7.99 -8.27
CA PRO A 109 6.11 8.54 -8.58
C PRO A 109 5.26 7.54 -9.38
N VAL A 110 3.96 7.48 -9.06
CA VAL A 110 2.97 6.81 -9.93
C VAL A 110 3.04 7.41 -11.34
N GLY A 111 2.95 6.55 -12.35
CA GLY A 111 3.11 6.94 -13.75
C GLY A 111 4.55 6.75 -14.28
N THR A 112 5.54 6.47 -13.43
CA THR A 112 6.91 6.19 -13.88
C THR A 112 6.95 4.93 -14.72
N VAL A 113 7.61 4.98 -15.89
CA VAL A 113 7.90 3.83 -16.73
C VAL A 113 9.25 3.24 -16.32
N CYS A 114 9.23 1.96 -15.99
CA CYS A 114 10.40 1.22 -15.52
C CYS A 114 10.70 0.04 -16.44
N ALA A 115 11.97 -0.32 -16.55
CA ALA A 115 12.36 -1.60 -17.14
C ALA A 115 12.21 -2.71 -16.12
N LEU A 116 11.46 -3.74 -16.45
CA LEU A 116 11.25 -4.92 -15.62
C LEU A 116 11.92 -6.11 -16.27
N THR A 117 12.75 -6.82 -15.50
CA THR A 117 13.37 -8.08 -15.94
C THR A 117 12.94 -9.17 -14.97
N LEU A 118 12.35 -10.24 -15.51
CA LEU A 118 11.91 -11.40 -14.75
C LEU A 118 12.58 -12.67 -15.27
N THR A 119 13.00 -13.51 -14.36
CA THR A 119 13.60 -14.83 -14.64
C THR A 119 12.71 -15.90 -14.05
N GLU A 120 12.46 -16.93 -14.81
CA GLU A 120 11.72 -18.12 -14.39
C GLU A 120 12.51 -18.87 -13.30
N VAL A 121 11.82 -19.31 -12.24
CA VAL A 121 12.45 -20.09 -11.15
C VAL A 121 12.63 -21.56 -11.54
N VAL A 122 11.65 -22.10 -12.29
CA VAL A 122 11.66 -23.48 -12.78
C VAL A 122 11.80 -23.45 -14.28
N GLY A 123 13.02 -23.29 -14.78
CA GLY A 123 13.30 -23.17 -16.21
C GLY A 123 14.40 -22.16 -16.49
N THR A 124 14.53 -21.79 -17.76
CA THR A 124 15.55 -20.84 -18.25
C THR A 124 14.94 -19.58 -18.87
N GLY A 125 13.64 -19.35 -18.65
CA GLY A 125 12.92 -18.23 -19.23
C GLY A 125 13.40 -16.90 -18.65
N LEU A 126 13.66 -15.94 -19.55
CA LEU A 126 13.96 -14.53 -19.24
C LEU A 126 13.00 -13.65 -20.00
N ALA A 127 12.37 -12.69 -19.33
CA ALA A 127 11.52 -11.69 -19.94
C ALA A 127 11.96 -10.29 -19.49
N THR A 128 12.15 -9.40 -20.46
CA THR A 128 12.46 -7.99 -20.20
C THR A 128 11.50 -7.11 -20.98
N PHE A 129 10.85 -6.17 -20.31
CA PHE A 129 9.85 -5.29 -20.90
C PHE A 129 9.73 -3.99 -20.12
N GLN A 130 9.05 -3.01 -20.73
CA GLN A 130 8.70 -1.75 -20.07
C GLN A 130 7.33 -1.85 -19.43
N ALA A 131 7.21 -1.33 -18.20
CA ALA A 131 5.94 -1.28 -17.50
C ALA A 131 5.80 0.03 -16.72
N ARG A 132 4.57 0.57 -16.73
CA ARG A 132 4.22 1.81 -16.03
C ARG A 132 3.70 1.49 -14.63
N LEU A 133 4.26 2.13 -13.63
CA LEU A 133 3.78 2.06 -12.24
C LEU A 133 2.40 2.74 -12.14
N MET A 134 1.38 1.97 -11.81
CA MET A 134 0.01 2.45 -11.68
C MET A 134 -0.38 2.77 -10.24
N TRP A 135 0.12 1.97 -9.31
CA TRP A 135 -0.08 2.13 -7.88
C TRP A 135 1.00 1.36 -7.11
N PHE A 136 1.19 1.73 -5.87
CA PHE A 136 1.99 0.96 -4.92
C PHE A 136 1.32 0.93 -3.54
N SER A 137 1.70 -0.07 -2.74
CA SER A 137 1.25 -0.21 -1.36
C SER A 137 2.42 -0.74 -0.54
N ASP A 138 2.87 0.08 0.40
CA ASP A 138 3.97 -0.27 1.28
C ASP A 138 3.47 -1.13 2.44
N ASP A 139 4.24 -2.16 2.76
CA ASP A 139 4.22 -2.90 4.00
C ASP A 139 5.58 -2.70 4.70
N ALA A 140 5.71 -3.15 5.95
CA ALA A 140 6.87 -2.85 6.80
C ALA A 140 8.24 -3.19 6.15
N PHE A 141 8.29 -4.19 5.27
CA PHE A 141 9.54 -4.70 4.68
C PHE A 141 9.51 -4.82 3.16
N GLN A 142 8.38 -4.60 2.54
CA GLN A 142 8.18 -4.81 1.10
C GLN A 142 7.14 -3.84 0.54
N THR A 143 7.25 -3.58 -0.76
CA THR A 143 6.31 -2.74 -1.49
C THR A 143 5.65 -3.55 -2.60
N TYR A 144 4.33 -3.56 -2.63
CA TYR A 144 3.54 -4.12 -3.74
C TYR A 144 3.40 -3.07 -4.83
N LEU A 145 3.71 -3.43 -6.06
CA LEU A 145 3.71 -2.55 -7.22
C LEU A 145 2.75 -3.08 -8.27
N GLY A 146 1.64 -2.38 -8.49
CA GLY A 146 0.77 -2.66 -9.61
C GLY A 146 1.24 -1.93 -10.86
N MET A 147 1.59 -2.69 -11.89
CA MET A 147 2.19 -2.18 -13.12
C MET A 147 1.37 -2.57 -14.35
N LYS A 148 1.34 -1.69 -15.33
CA LYS A 148 0.72 -1.92 -16.65
C LYS A 148 1.83 -2.04 -17.69
N PHE A 149 1.71 -3.01 -18.61
CA PHE A 149 2.62 -3.13 -19.76
C PHE A 149 2.55 -1.86 -20.61
N GLU A 150 3.68 -1.40 -21.13
CA GLU A 150 3.75 -0.11 -21.83
C GLU A 150 3.86 -0.30 -23.35
N ASP A 151 4.82 -1.10 -23.79
CA ASP A 151 5.05 -1.31 -25.22
C ASP A 151 5.53 -2.76 -25.46
N PRO A 152 4.67 -3.61 -26.03
CA PRO A 152 3.24 -3.40 -26.28
C PRO A 152 2.42 -3.31 -24.97
N PRO A 153 1.22 -2.69 -24.99
CA PRO A 153 0.39 -2.54 -23.77
C PRO A 153 -0.36 -3.82 -23.38
N VAL A 154 0.20 -4.96 -23.73
CA VAL A 154 -0.28 -6.31 -23.49
C VAL A 154 0.89 -7.19 -23.03
N LEU A 155 0.55 -8.36 -22.52
CA LEU A 155 1.56 -9.35 -22.12
C LEU A 155 2.58 -9.56 -23.24
N PRO A 156 3.89 -9.41 -22.96
CA PRO A 156 4.92 -9.58 -23.98
C PRO A 156 4.81 -10.97 -24.66
N PRO A 157 4.65 -11.02 -25.99
CA PRO A 157 4.51 -12.27 -26.70
C PRO A 157 5.80 -13.11 -26.65
N ASP A 158 5.68 -14.41 -26.84
CA ASP A 158 6.80 -15.36 -26.89
C ASP A 158 7.63 -15.43 -25.59
N THR A 159 7.07 -14.95 -24.47
CA THR A 159 7.72 -15.06 -23.17
C THR A 159 7.15 -16.22 -22.34
N PHE A 160 7.94 -16.69 -21.36
CA PHE A 160 7.48 -17.71 -20.44
C PHE A 160 6.24 -17.26 -19.62
N LEU A 161 6.00 -15.95 -19.51
CA LEU A 161 4.85 -15.38 -18.79
C LEU A 161 3.51 -15.82 -19.38
N GLU A 162 3.42 -16.07 -20.69
CA GLU A 162 2.21 -16.63 -21.29
C GLU A 162 1.87 -18.01 -20.75
N ARG A 163 2.88 -18.83 -20.47
CA ARG A 163 2.68 -20.16 -19.85
C ARG A 163 2.11 -20.02 -18.45
N TYR A 164 2.63 -19.07 -17.67
CA TYR A 164 2.14 -18.78 -16.34
C TYR A 164 0.69 -18.28 -16.35
N LEU A 165 0.33 -17.45 -17.32
CA LEU A 165 -1.06 -16.97 -17.47
C LEU A 165 -2.02 -18.12 -17.82
N LYS A 166 -1.59 -19.07 -18.65
CA LYS A 166 -2.39 -20.22 -19.10
C LYS A 166 -2.37 -21.39 -18.12
N ALA A 167 -1.38 -21.48 -17.22
CA ALA A 167 -1.23 -22.57 -16.27
C ALA A 167 -2.33 -22.56 -15.21
N ASN A 168 -2.77 -23.74 -14.76
CA ASN A 168 -3.56 -23.90 -13.54
C ASN A 168 -2.62 -24.24 -12.39
N PHE A 169 -2.70 -23.47 -11.32
CA PHE A 169 -1.87 -23.61 -10.12
C PHE A 169 -2.68 -24.16 -8.94
N ASP A 170 -3.59 -25.12 -9.21
CA ASP A 170 -4.41 -25.79 -8.20
C ASP A 170 -3.58 -26.74 -7.34
#